data_466073be40255475e76973a6cc3a0529
#
_entry.id   466073be40255475e76973a6cc3a0529
#
_cell.length_a   1.000
_cell.length_b   1.000
_cell.length_c   1.000
_cell.angle_alpha   90.00
_cell.angle_beta   90.00
_cell.angle_gamma   90.00
#
_symmetry.space_group_name_H-M   'P 1'
#
loop_
_entity.id
_entity.type
_entity.pdbx_description
1 polymer ?
#
loop_
_entity_poly.entity_id
_entity_poly.type
_entity_poly.pdbx_seq_one_letter_code
_entity_poly.pdbx_strand_id
1 'polypeptide(L)'
;MKIIQIERIIDAGNFPQSHDWRKIERDIFQAIQSIEWPPGSGSFTLFDEPGKRRGQGSGVKPIKRACMQTLEALGWQLETSIGIATDRRPGPMDATYKIKDRLFCVEWETGNISSSHRSVNKMALGILKKILIGGALILPTRKMYRYLTDRVGNFPELAPYFPLWKSLDVDEGLLLIIAIEHDAISDKVPRIKKGTDGRALQ
;
A
#
# COMPACT_ATOMS: atom_id res chain seq x y z
N MET A 1 12.56 2.78 -5.33
CA MET A 1 11.54 1.73 -5.56
C MET A 1 10.71 2.06 -6.78
N LYS A 2 10.30 1.06 -7.58
CA LYS A 2 9.54 1.24 -8.82
C LYS A 2 8.06 1.02 -8.61
N ILE A 3 7.23 1.85 -9.26
CA ILE A 3 5.81 1.60 -9.49
C ILE A 3 5.73 0.88 -10.84
N ILE A 4 5.17 -0.33 -10.87
CA ILE A 4 5.11 -1.17 -12.08
C ILE A 4 3.76 -1.09 -12.76
N GLN A 5 2.69 -1.05 -11.96
CA GLN A 5 1.33 -1.04 -12.46
C GLN A 5 0.41 -0.31 -11.48
N ILE A 6 -0.55 0.41 -12.01
CA ILE A 6 -1.64 1.03 -11.25
C ILE A 6 -2.94 0.56 -11.88
N GLU A 7 -3.77 -0.09 -11.08
CA GLU A 7 -5.10 -0.51 -11.48
C GLU A 7 -6.14 0.40 -10.82
N ARG A 8 -7.00 1.01 -11.63
CA ARG A 8 -8.14 1.78 -11.17
C ARG A 8 -9.33 0.87 -10.97
N ILE A 9 -9.71 0.65 -9.73
CA ILE A 9 -10.82 -0.22 -9.32
C ILE A 9 -12.13 0.57 -9.31
N ILE A 10 -12.12 1.75 -8.73
CA ILE A 10 -13.20 2.75 -8.80
C ILE A 10 -12.60 3.99 -9.44
N ASP A 11 -13.27 4.54 -10.43
CA ASP A 11 -12.87 5.77 -11.14
C ASP A 11 -14.16 6.49 -11.56
N ALA A 12 -14.75 7.24 -10.62
CA ALA A 12 -16.07 7.80 -10.77
C ALA A 12 -16.14 9.28 -10.36
N GLY A 13 -16.99 10.04 -11.03
CA GLY A 13 -17.24 11.45 -10.78
C GLY A 13 -16.09 12.36 -11.19
N ASN A 14 -15.98 13.52 -10.53
CA ASN A 14 -15.02 14.57 -10.88
C ASN A 14 -13.69 14.49 -10.10
N PHE A 15 -13.68 13.79 -8.97
CA PHE A 15 -12.48 13.70 -8.11
C PHE A 15 -11.24 13.18 -8.85
N PRO A 16 -11.32 12.12 -9.69
CA PRO A 16 -10.17 11.60 -10.43
C PRO A 16 -9.49 12.60 -11.38
N GLN A 17 -10.15 13.69 -11.76
CA GLN A 17 -9.61 14.75 -12.61
C GLN A 17 -9.25 16.01 -11.84
N SER A 18 -9.49 16.05 -10.52
CA SER A 18 -9.36 17.23 -9.69
C SER A 18 -7.87 17.60 -9.42
N HIS A 19 -7.67 18.85 -9.00
CA HIS A 19 -6.37 19.31 -8.51
C HIS A 19 -5.97 18.56 -7.21
N ASP A 20 -6.94 18.26 -6.35
CA ASP A 20 -6.70 17.55 -5.10
C ASP A 20 -6.16 16.13 -5.36
N TRP A 21 -6.72 15.43 -6.36
CA TRP A 21 -6.21 14.12 -6.76
C TRP A 21 -4.75 14.22 -7.27
N ARG A 22 -4.44 15.21 -8.12
CA ARG A 22 -3.07 15.37 -8.64
C ARG A 22 -2.04 15.60 -7.53
N LYS A 23 -2.43 16.30 -6.45
CA LYS A 23 -1.57 16.44 -5.26
C LYS A 23 -1.38 15.09 -4.57
N ILE A 24 -2.46 14.38 -4.29
CA ILE A 24 -2.44 13.06 -3.62
C ILE A 24 -1.58 12.07 -4.42
N GLU A 25 -1.77 12.01 -5.73
CA GLU A 25 -0.99 11.13 -6.61
C GLU A 25 0.51 11.41 -6.53
N ARG A 26 0.90 12.69 -6.59
CA ARG A 26 2.32 13.09 -6.43
C ARG A 26 2.86 12.68 -5.08
N ASP A 27 2.12 12.92 -4.00
CA ASP A 27 2.55 12.57 -2.64
C ASP A 27 2.78 11.05 -2.52
N ILE A 28 1.85 10.24 -3.01
CA ILE A 28 1.96 8.76 -2.99
C ILE A 28 3.15 8.31 -3.83
N PHE A 29 3.33 8.85 -5.03
CA PHE A 29 4.44 8.47 -5.91
C PHE A 29 5.77 8.88 -5.30
N GLN A 30 5.88 10.08 -4.76
CA GLN A 30 7.07 10.55 -4.05
C GLN A 30 7.39 9.64 -2.87
N ALA A 31 6.39 9.28 -2.06
CA ALA A 31 6.57 8.41 -0.90
C ALA A 31 7.04 6.99 -1.30
N ILE A 32 6.52 6.43 -2.39
CA ILE A 32 6.98 5.12 -2.89
C ILE A 32 8.39 5.23 -3.46
N GLN A 33 8.67 6.26 -4.26
CA GLN A 33 9.96 6.42 -4.94
C GLN A 33 11.09 6.81 -3.98
N SER A 34 10.77 7.42 -2.84
CA SER A 34 11.76 7.76 -1.80
C SER A 34 12.26 6.55 -1.01
N ILE A 35 11.61 5.39 -1.14
CA ILE A 35 12.03 4.19 -0.43
C ILE A 35 13.34 3.67 -1.03
N GLU A 36 14.36 3.59 -0.18
CA GLU A 36 15.67 3.09 -0.54
C GLU A 36 16.15 1.99 0.41
N TRP A 37 17.02 1.15 -0.08
CA TRP A 37 17.75 0.18 0.71
C TRP A 37 19.04 -0.25 -0.01
N PRO A 38 20.22 -0.22 0.64
CA PRO A 38 20.45 0.33 1.99
C PRO A 38 20.18 1.83 2.09
N PRO A 39 19.99 2.38 3.30
CA PRO A 39 19.80 3.82 3.50
C PRO A 39 20.92 4.65 2.85
N GLY A 40 20.59 5.72 2.15
CA GLY A 40 21.54 6.59 1.45
C GLY A 40 22.01 6.06 0.09
N SER A 41 21.46 4.95 -0.39
CA SER A 41 21.88 4.34 -1.68
C SER A 41 21.21 4.97 -2.92
N GLY A 42 20.12 5.72 -2.74
CA GLY A 42 19.32 6.28 -3.82
C GLY A 42 18.52 5.21 -4.62
N SER A 43 18.53 3.94 -4.18
CA SER A 43 17.78 2.85 -4.84
C SER A 43 17.28 1.82 -3.83
N PHE A 44 16.22 1.10 -4.18
CA PHE A 44 15.70 0.02 -3.36
C PHE A 44 16.20 -1.33 -3.87
N THR A 45 17.32 -1.80 -3.30
CA THR A 45 17.96 -3.07 -3.66
C THR A 45 17.71 -4.12 -2.57
N LEU A 46 17.10 -5.25 -2.92
CA LEU A 46 16.87 -6.36 -2.01
C LEU A 46 18.08 -7.31 -1.96
N PHE A 47 18.32 -7.89 -0.79
CA PHE A 47 19.30 -8.97 -0.65
C PHE A 47 18.82 -10.21 -1.44
N ASP A 48 19.75 -10.87 -2.17
CA ASP A 48 19.44 -12.02 -3.02
C ASP A 48 19.18 -13.29 -2.19
N GLU A 49 18.08 -13.29 -1.48
CA GLU A 49 17.60 -14.46 -0.75
C GLU A 49 16.08 -14.59 -0.87
N PRO A 50 15.59 -15.50 -1.70
CA PRO A 50 14.17 -15.80 -1.79
C PRO A 50 13.58 -16.26 -0.45
N GLY A 51 12.44 -15.68 -0.06
CA GLY A 51 11.74 -15.95 1.20
C GLY A 51 10.96 -17.28 1.23
N LYS A 52 11.54 -18.37 0.70
CA LYS A 52 10.86 -19.68 0.56
C LYS A 52 10.81 -20.48 1.86
N ARG A 53 11.70 -20.25 2.80
CA ARG A 53 11.81 -20.98 4.07
C ARG A 53 11.64 -20.03 5.24
N ARG A 54 11.21 -20.56 6.39
CA ARG A 54 11.18 -19.82 7.65
C ARG A 54 12.56 -19.22 7.91
N GLY A 55 12.62 -17.95 8.24
CA GLY A 55 13.87 -17.23 8.45
C GLY A 55 14.46 -16.55 7.22
N GLN A 56 14.04 -16.88 6.00
CA GLN A 56 14.51 -16.28 4.75
C GLN A 56 13.68 -15.08 4.30
N GLY A 57 14.20 -14.32 3.33
CA GLY A 57 13.57 -13.13 2.74
C GLY A 57 13.69 -11.89 3.61
N SER A 58 13.27 -10.78 3.06
CA SER A 58 13.36 -9.44 3.67
C SER A 58 12.10 -9.08 4.46
N GLY A 59 12.27 -8.37 5.58
CA GLY A 59 11.17 -7.85 6.38
C GLY A 59 10.46 -6.69 5.69
N VAL A 60 9.13 -6.62 5.82
CA VAL A 60 8.30 -5.62 5.14
C VAL A 60 8.04 -4.36 5.95
N LYS A 61 8.13 -4.41 7.28
CA LYS A 61 7.87 -3.25 8.15
C LYS A 61 8.78 -2.05 7.89
N PRO A 62 10.12 -2.20 7.76
CA PRO A 62 10.99 -1.06 7.47
C PRO A 62 10.66 -0.40 6.13
N ILE A 63 10.24 -1.20 5.12
CA ILE A 63 9.83 -0.71 3.81
C ILE A 63 8.59 0.18 3.95
N LYS A 64 7.54 -0.31 4.60
CA LYS A 64 6.32 0.45 4.92
C LYS A 64 6.66 1.73 5.69
N ARG A 65 7.52 1.63 6.71
CA ARG A 65 7.87 2.79 7.55
C ARG A 65 8.43 3.95 6.73
N ALA A 66 9.34 3.69 5.79
CA ALA A 66 9.93 4.74 4.96
C ALA A 66 8.86 5.48 4.13
N CYS A 67 7.91 4.75 3.54
CA CYS A 67 6.77 5.33 2.83
C CYS A 67 5.91 6.20 3.76
N MET A 68 5.54 5.67 4.91
CA MET A 68 4.67 6.38 5.87
C MET A 68 5.34 7.65 6.40
N GLN A 69 6.63 7.63 6.70
CA GLN A 69 7.38 8.82 7.13
C GLN A 69 7.39 9.91 6.06
N THR A 70 7.52 9.55 4.79
CA THR A 70 7.46 10.52 3.70
C THR A 70 6.04 11.11 3.56
N LEU A 71 5.00 10.29 3.66
CA LEU A 71 3.61 10.79 3.64
C LEU A 71 3.35 11.74 4.83
N GLU A 72 3.80 11.40 6.03
CA GLU A 72 3.67 12.24 7.22
C GLU A 72 4.36 13.61 7.01
N ALA A 73 5.58 13.63 6.47
CA ALA A 73 6.29 14.85 6.13
C ALA A 73 5.57 15.71 5.07
N LEU A 74 4.73 15.10 4.22
CA LEU A 74 3.87 15.76 3.23
C LEU A 74 2.50 16.20 3.82
N GLY A 75 2.29 16.03 5.13
CA GLY A 75 1.09 16.48 5.84
C GLY A 75 -0.02 15.44 5.96
N TRP A 76 0.26 14.16 5.70
CA TRP A 76 -0.68 13.07 5.93
C TRP A 76 -0.72 12.70 7.41
N GLN A 77 -1.89 12.23 7.87
CA GLN A 77 -2.08 11.69 9.22
C GLN A 77 -1.90 10.18 9.19
N LEU A 78 -1.05 9.65 10.07
CA LEU A 78 -0.81 8.20 10.18
C LEU A 78 -1.75 7.55 11.19
N GLU A 79 -1.98 6.23 11.01
CA GLU A 79 -2.72 5.36 11.93
C GLU A 79 -4.10 5.93 12.30
N THR A 80 -4.84 6.45 11.30
CA THR A 80 -6.11 7.13 11.52
C THR A 80 -7.26 6.15 11.62
N SER A 81 -7.98 6.17 12.75
CA SER A 81 -9.23 5.41 12.93
C SER A 81 -10.38 6.08 12.18
N ILE A 82 -11.09 5.31 11.36
CA ILE A 82 -12.24 5.79 10.57
C ILE A 82 -13.48 4.98 10.96
N GLY A 83 -14.59 5.66 11.20
CA GLY A 83 -15.87 5.04 11.61
C GLY A 83 -16.63 4.37 10.46
N ILE A 84 -16.00 3.44 9.74
CA ILE A 84 -16.61 2.78 8.57
C ILE A 84 -17.54 1.64 8.98
N ALA A 85 -17.22 0.88 10.03
CA ALA A 85 -18.00 -0.26 10.50
C ALA A 85 -18.77 0.06 11.77
N THR A 86 -19.95 -0.57 11.92
CA THR A 86 -20.89 -0.30 13.01
C THR A 86 -20.57 -1.07 14.29
N ASP A 87 -20.19 -2.36 14.19
CA ASP A 87 -20.15 -3.26 15.37
C ASP A 87 -18.74 -3.64 15.82
N ARG A 88 -17.74 -3.47 14.98
CA ARG A 88 -16.32 -3.67 15.35
C ARG A 88 -15.50 -2.56 14.72
N ARG A 89 -14.66 -1.93 15.50
CA ARG A 89 -13.73 -0.92 14.96
C ARG A 89 -12.76 -1.64 13.99
N PRO A 90 -12.83 -1.35 12.69
CA PRO A 90 -11.76 -1.77 11.79
C PRO A 90 -10.46 -1.14 12.30
N GLY A 91 -9.33 -1.82 12.13
CA GLY A 91 -8.03 -1.24 12.44
C GLY A 91 -7.85 0.11 11.72
N PRO A 92 -6.96 0.97 12.21
CA PRO A 92 -6.70 2.27 11.60
C PRO A 92 -6.27 2.13 10.14
N MET A 93 -6.39 3.19 9.37
CA MET A 93 -5.77 3.34 8.06
C MET A 93 -4.30 3.72 8.24
N ASP A 94 -3.40 3.17 7.43
CA ASP A 94 -1.97 3.45 7.54
C ASP A 94 -1.64 4.93 7.38
N ALA A 95 -2.26 5.60 6.41
CA ALA A 95 -2.18 7.05 6.24
C ALA A 95 -3.47 7.61 5.64
N THR A 96 -3.82 8.85 6.02
CA THR A 96 -4.98 9.57 5.49
C THR A 96 -4.65 11.01 5.18
N TYR A 97 -5.31 11.54 4.15
CA TYR A 97 -5.25 12.96 3.79
C TYR A 97 -6.66 13.53 3.72
N LYS A 98 -6.89 14.70 4.33
CA LYS A 98 -8.22 15.32 4.38
C LYS A 98 -8.48 16.13 3.12
N ILE A 99 -9.59 15.86 2.46
CA ILE A 99 -10.12 16.59 1.31
C ILE A 99 -11.51 17.11 1.68
N LYS A 100 -11.61 18.39 2.03
CA LYS A 100 -12.85 19.01 2.51
C LYS A 100 -13.42 18.23 3.71
N ASP A 101 -14.55 17.57 3.53
CA ASP A 101 -15.29 16.78 4.52
C ASP A 101 -15.02 15.28 4.46
N ARG A 102 -14.26 14.81 3.46
CA ARG A 102 -13.92 13.40 3.24
C ARG A 102 -12.42 13.15 3.37
N LEU A 103 -12.04 11.90 3.45
CA LEU A 103 -10.64 11.47 3.52
C LEU A 103 -10.24 10.68 2.28
N PHE A 104 -9.00 10.82 1.84
CA PHE A 104 -8.32 9.85 1.00
C PHE A 104 -7.39 9.02 1.88
N CYS A 105 -7.30 7.70 1.68
CA CYS A 105 -6.47 6.85 2.52
C CYS A 105 -5.47 6.02 1.71
N VAL A 106 -4.39 5.64 2.37
CA VAL A 106 -3.38 4.71 1.85
C VAL A 106 -3.25 3.56 2.83
N GLU A 107 -3.21 2.35 2.28
CA GLU A 107 -2.89 1.11 2.98
C GLU A 107 -1.68 0.44 2.32
N TRP A 108 -0.71 0.01 3.12
CA TRP A 108 0.45 -0.72 2.65
C TRP A 108 0.36 -2.18 3.09
N GLU A 109 0.38 -3.10 2.15
CA GLU A 109 0.25 -4.52 2.45
C GLU A 109 1.51 -5.08 3.14
N THR A 110 1.33 -5.57 4.36
CA THR A 110 2.38 -6.24 5.15
C THR A 110 1.95 -7.63 5.62
N GLY A 111 0.69 -7.97 5.40
CA GLY A 111 0.08 -9.24 5.78
C GLY A 111 -0.17 -10.16 4.60
N ASN A 112 -0.98 -11.18 4.81
CA ASN A 112 -1.36 -12.12 3.76
C ASN A 112 -2.46 -11.55 2.85
N ILE A 113 -2.82 -12.29 1.80
CA ILE A 113 -3.83 -11.88 0.83
C ILE A 113 -5.19 -11.54 1.46
N SER A 114 -5.58 -12.21 2.56
CA SER A 114 -6.82 -11.86 3.28
C SER A 114 -6.78 -10.46 3.88
N SER A 115 -5.60 -9.97 4.26
CA SER A 115 -5.42 -8.58 4.69
C SER A 115 -5.61 -7.61 3.53
N SER A 116 -5.08 -7.93 2.35
CA SER A 116 -5.29 -7.13 1.13
C SER A 116 -6.79 -7.01 0.80
N HIS A 117 -7.53 -8.12 0.81
CA HIS A 117 -8.99 -8.11 0.61
C HIS A 117 -9.71 -7.24 1.64
N ARG A 118 -9.33 -7.36 2.93
CA ARG A 118 -9.92 -6.56 4.00
C ARG A 118 -9.65 -5.07 3.79
N SER A 119 -8.45 -4.68 3.39
CA SER A 119 -8.09 -3.29 3.11
C SER A 119 -8.91 -2.73 1.93
N VAL A 120 -9.00 -3.45 0.82
CA VAL A 120 -9.82 -3.02 -0.34
C VAL A 120 -11.29 -2.90 0.04
N ASN A 121 -11.85 -3.90 0.72
CA ASN A 121 -13.26 -3.88 1.14
C ASN A 121 -13.55 -2.73 2.12
N LYS A 122 -12.62 -2.45 3.05
CA LYS A 122 -12.72 -1.32 3.98
C LYS A 122 -12.74 0.01 3.22
N MET A 123 -11.85 0.21 2.24
CA MET A 123 -11.81 1.41 1.41
C MET A 123 -13.07 1.55 0.53
N ALA A 124 -13.48 0.49 -0.16
CA ALA A 124 -14.68 0.49 -0.99
C ALA A 124 -15.93 0.84 -0.18
N LEU A 125 -16.10 0.23 1.00
CA LEU A 125 -17.21 0.55 1.91
C LEU A 125 -17.16 2.01 2.39
N GLY A 126 -15.98 2.54 2.67
CA GLY A 126 -15.77 3.94 3.05
C GLY A 126 -16.19 4.91 1.93
N ILE A 127 -15.90 4.58 0.67
CA ILE A 127 -16.31 5.35 -0.50
C ILE A 127 -17.84 5.29 -0.66
N LEU A 128 -18.44 4.10 -0.63
CA LEU A 128 -19.89 3.92 -0.69
C LEU A 128 -20.64 4.71 0.40
N LYS A 129 -20.08 4.79 1.60
CA LYS A 129 -20.62 5.58 2.71
C LYS A 129 -20.27 7.08 2.66
N LYS A 130 -19.59 7.53 1.61
CA LYS A 130 -19.14 8.93 1.43
C LYS A 130 -18.26 9.47 2.55
N ILE A 131 -17.65 8.59 3.36
CA ILE A 131 -16.64 8.91 4.39
C ILE A 131 -15.28 9.12 3.72
N LEU A 132 -14.96 8.25 2.75
CA LEU A 132 -13.78 8.39 1.91
C LEU A 132 -14.16 8.97 0.54
N ILE A 133 -13.28 9.80 0.01
CA ILE A 133 -13.29 10.20 -1.40
C ILE A 133 -12.48 9.19 -2.23
N GLY A 134 -11.59 8.45 -1.61
CA GLY A 134 -10.81 7.43 -2.29
C GLY A 134 -9.81 6.72 -1.39
N GLY A 135 -9.07 5.81 -2.01
CA GLY A 135 -8.01 5.08 -1.34
C GLY A 135 -7.04 4.41 -2.31
N ALA A 136 -5.88 4.03 -1.79
CA ALA A 136 -4.88 3.29 -2.53
C ALA A 136 -4.32 2.15 -1.67
N LEU A 137 -4.33 0.94 -2.21
CA LEU A 137 -3.61 -0.20 -1.65
C LEU A 137 -2.28 -0.35 -2.38
N ILE A 138 -1.17 -0.34 -1.64
CA ILE A 138 0.17 -0.57 -2.17
C ILE A 138 0.60 -1.98 -1.78
N LEU A 139 0.98 -2.78 -2.79
CA LEU A 139 1.40 -4.17 -2.58
C LEU A 139 2.47 -4.59 -3.60
N PRO A 140 3.28 -5.64 -3.30
CA PRO A 140 4.36 -6.05 -4.17
C PRO A 140 3.86 -6.74 -5.44
N THR A 141 4.66 -6.65 -6.51
CA THR A 141 4.58 -7.57 -7.65
C THR A 141 4.95 -9.00 -7.22
N ARG A 142 4.62 -9.99 -8.07
CA ARG A 142 5.05 -11.39 -7.83
C ARG A 142 6.58 -11.53 -7.80
N LYS A 143 7.30 -10.69 -8.53
CA LYS A 143 8.76 -10.69 -8.56
C LYS A 143 9.34 -10.20 -7.24
N MET A 144 8.84 -9.06 -6.72
CA MET A 144 9.27 -8.54 -5.41
C MET A 144 8.87 -9.47 -4.27
N TYR A 145 7.64 -10.00 -4.30
CA TYR A 145 7.11 -10.94 -3.31
C TYR A 145 8.08 -12.08 -2.99
N ARG A 146 8.79 -12.62 -3.99
CA ARG A 146 9.72 -13.75 -3.81
C ARG A 146 10.85 -13.48 -2.83
N TYR A 147 11.21 -12.22 -2.61
CA TYR A 147 12.31 -11.78 -1.74
C TYR A 147 11.83 -11.20 -0.40
N LEU A 148 10.52 -11.17 -0.19
CA LEU A 148 9.90 -10.74 1.07
C LEU A 148 9.61 -11.96 1.96
N THR A 149 9.14 -11.71 3.18
CA THR A 149 8.64 -12.78 4.05
C THR A 149 7.56 -13.58 3.34
N ASP A 150 7.49 -14.88 3.61
CA ASP A 150 6.41 -15.73 3.09
C ASP A 150 5.04 -15.18 3.50
N ARG A 151 4.04 -15.34 2.63
CA ARG A 151 2.63 -14.97 2.84
C ARG A 151 2.27 -13.50 2.69
N VAL A 152 3.15 -12.61 2.26
CA VAL A 152 2.73 -11.25 1.90
C VAL A 152 1.80 -11.31 0.68
N GLY A 153 0.66 -10.62 0.75
CA GLY A 153 -0.24 -10.47 -0.40
C GLY A 153 0.46 -9.80 -1.57
N ASN A 154 0.15 -10.21 -2.80
CA ASN A 154 0.77 -9.64 -3.99
C ASN A 154 -0.25 -9.37 -5.09
N PHE A 155 0.09 -8.50 -6.03
CA PHE A 155 -0.82 -8.01 -7.05
C PHE A 155 -1.50 -9.11 -7.88
N PRO A 156 -0.81 -10.15 -8.42
CA PRO A 156 -1.46 -11.21 -9.18
C PRO A 156 -2.46 -12.05 -8.38
N GLU A 157 -2.28 -12.19 -7.05
CA GLU A 157 -3.24 -12.90 -6.20
C GLU A 157 -4.53 -12.09 -6.00
N LEU A 158 -4.45 -10.76 -6.06
CA LEU A 158 -5.59 -9.88 -5.91
C LEU A 158 -6.34 -9.62 -7.22
N ALA A 159 -5.64 -9.65 -8.35
CA ALA A 159 -6.17 -9.28 -9.66
C ALA A 159 -7.44 -10.04 -10.09
N PRO A 160 -7.62 -11.35 -9.81
CA PRO A 160 -8.86 -12.07 -10.16
C PRO A 160 -10.13 -11.48 -9.56
N TYR A 161 -10.03 -10.70 -8.49
CA TYR A 161 -11.17 -10.10 -7.80
C TYR A 161 -11.49 -8.68 -8.25
N PHE A 162 -10.69 -8.08 -9.12
CA PHE A 162 -10.92 -6.72 -9.63
C PHE A 162 -12.31 -6.53 -10.26
N PRO A 163 -12.85 -7.48 -11.07
CA PRO A 163 -14.19 -7.34 -11.63
C PRO A 163 -15.29 -7.15 -10.58
N LEU A 164 -15.17 -7.83 -9.40
CA LEU A 164 -16.11 -7.68 -8.30
C LEU A 164 -16.13 -6.25 -7.76
N TRP A 165 -14.99 -5.64 -7.52
CA TRP A 165 -14.92 -4.28 -7.00
C TRP A 165 -15.21 -3.22 -8.07
N LYS A 166 -14.89 -3.49 -9.34
CA LYS A 166 -15.23 -2.62 -10.47
C LYS A 166 -16.72 -2.58 -10.75
N SER A 167 -17.50 -3.59 -10.31
CA SER A 167 -18.96 -3.62 -10.45
C SER A 167 -19.69 -2.77 -9.41
N LEU A 168 -18.97 -2.15 -8.45
CA LEU A 168 -19.60 -1.30 -7.45
C LEU A 168 -20.11 -0.01 -8.11
N ASP A 169 -21.38 0.31 -7.86
CA ASP A 169 -22.00 1.55 -8.31
C ASP A 169 -21.64 2.68 -7.33
N VAL A 170 -20.84 3.62 -7.81
CA VAL A 170 -20.29 4.74 -7.02
C VAL A 170 -20.45 6.04 -7.80
N ASP A 171 -21.11 7.03 -7.20
CA ASP A 171 -21.31 8.37 -7.82
C ASP A 171 -19.98 9.12 -7.98
N GLU A 172 -19.10 9.04 -6.96
CA GLU A 172 -17.85 9.79 -6.94
C GLU A 172 -16.82 9.13 -6.03
N GLY A 173 -15.64 8.85 -6.56
CA GLY A 173 -14.53 8.29 -5.80
C GLY A 173 -13.44 7.69 -6.67
N LEU A 174 -12.30 7.38 -6.03
CA LEU A 174 -11.16 6.74 -6.68
C LEU A 174 -10.59 5.65 -5.78
N LEU A 175 -10.51 4.43 -6.28
CA LEU A 175 -9.84 3.32 -5.57
C LEU A 175 -8.76 2.72 -6.46
N LEU A 176 -7.54 2.70 -5.96
CA LEU A 176 -6.37 2.24 -6.69
C LEU A 176 -5.74 1.02 -6.04
N ILE A 177 -5.19 0.16 -6.88
CA ILE A 177 -4.24 -0.89 -6.48
C ILE A 177 -2.91 -0.60 -7.16
N ILE A 178 -1.85 -0.37 -6.37
CA ILE A 178 -0.53 0.03 -6.86
C ILE A 178 0.45 -1.12 -6.65
N ALA A 179 0.96 -1.67 -7.74
CA ALA A 179 1.99 -2.72 -7.72
C ALA A 179 3.39 -2.12 -7.71
N ILE A 180 4.18 -2.47 -6.69
CA ILE A 180 5.54 -1.97 -6.50
C ILE A 180 6.58 -3.09 -6.68
N GLU A 181 7.80 -2.69 -7.05
CA GLU A 181 8.92 -3.61 -7.25
C GLU A 181 10.24 -2.98 -6.78
N HIS A 182 11.17 -3.82 -6.36
CA HIS A 182 12.55 -3.42 -6.09
C HIS A 182 13.27 -2.95 -7.37
N ASP A 183 14.27 -2.09 -7.18
CA ASP A 183 15.08 -1.58 -8.30
C ASP A 183 16.09 -2.62 -8.77
N ALA A 184 16.70 -3.35 -7.81
CA ALA A 184 17.71 -4.38 -8.06
C ALA A 184 17.70 -5.46 -6.98
N ILE A 185 18.48 -6.52 -7.22
CA ILE A 185 18.79 -7.61 -6.29
C ILE A 185 20.31 -7.74 -6.21
N SER A 186 20.86 -7.93 -5.02
CA SER A 186 22.30 -8.07 -4.82
C SER A 186 22.62 -8.85 -3.54
N ASP A 187 23.66 -9.67 -3.58
CA ASP A 187 24.28 -10.32 -2.43
C ASP A 187 25.17 -9.37 -1.59
N LYS A 188 25.44 -8.16 -2.13
CA LYS A 188 26.32 -7.15 -1.50
C LYS A 188 25.57 -6.17 -0.60
N VAL A 189 24.24 -6.20 -0.57
CA VAL A 189 23.44 -5.33 0.32
C VAL A 189 23.06 -6.08 1.61
N PRO A 190 22.88 -5.37 2.73
CA PRO A 190 22.41 -6.02 3.95
C PRO A 190 20.97 -6.50 3.81
N ARG A 191 20.65 -7.61 4.47
CA ARG A 191 19.27 -8.11 4.54
C ARG A 191 18.43 -7.17 5.41
N ILE A 192 17.20 -6.87 4.99
CA ILE A 192 16.22 -6.20 5.83
C ILE A 192 15.74 -7.18 6.89
N LYS A 193 16.04 -6.89 8.15
CA LYS A 193 15.69 -7.77 9.28
C LYS A 193 14.17 -7.94 9.40
N LYS A 194 13.74 -9.12 9.79
CA LYS A 194 12.36 -9.47 10.09
C LYS A 194 12.21 -10.03 11.50
N GLY A 195 11.01 -9.89 12.09
CA GLY A 195 10.69 -10.48 13.38
C GLY A 195 10.32 -11.96 13.28
N THR A 196 10.11 -12.60 14.44
CA THR A 196 9.76 -14.02 14.58
C THR A 196 8.43 -14.37 13.90
N ASP A 197 7.47 -13.43 13.85
CA ASP A 197 6.14 -13.61 13.24
C ASP A 197 6.04 -12.98 11.85
N GLY A 198 7.12 -12.96 11.09
CA GLY A 198 7.19 -12.25 9.80
C GLY A 198 7.34 -10.73 9.93
N ARG A 199 7.39 -10.20 11.15
CA ARG A 199 7.64 -8.78 11.42
C ARG A 199 9.13 -8.50 11.43
N ALA A 200 9.57 -7.39 10.82
CA ALA A 200 10.96 -6.96 10.93
C ALA A 200 11.27 -6.60 12.39
N LEU A 201 12.44 -7.04 12.86
CA LEU A 201 13.00 -6.51 14.10
C LEU A 201 13.33 -5.03 13.90
N GLN A 202 13.05 -4.23 14.92
CA GLN A 202 13.37 -2.81 14.93
C GLN A 202 14.88 -2.60 15.09
#